data_881e88a960b5389c364644641bdd1740
#
_entry.id   881e88a960b5389c364644641bdd1740
#
_cell.length_a   1.000
_cell.length_b   1.000
_cell.length_c   1.000
_cell.angle_alpha   90.00
_cell.angle_beta   90.00
_cell.angle_gamma   90.00
#
_symmetry.space_group_name_H-M   'P 1'
#
loop_
_entity.id
_entity.type
_entity.pdbx_description
1 polymer ?
#
loop_
_entity_poly.entity_id
_entity_poly.type
_entity_poly.pdbx_seq_one_letter_code
_entity_poly.pdbx_strand_id
1 'polypeptide(L)'
;DLGAQTRNGLSVRALQTLVVYAKAIAWFRGREAVSVADVAAVLPFVLRGKLLPNPTHPRFDVGAERELSTDVLSWLTDLFAESCRQYDALGRGSDDPVGALLAQADAGLDGVTALEAGRRITAIESLLRTMAGTGKLYGRDFDDLMAPQDLDPRTTPIGR
;
A
#
# COMPACT_ATOMS: atom_id res chain seq x y z
N ASP A 1 -14.18 -2.74 0.64
CA ASP A 1 -12.91 -3.40 0.30
C ASP A 1 -12.72 -3.39 -1.23
N LEU A 2 -11.69 -2.66 -1.70
CA LEU A 2 -11.39 -2.56 -3.14
C LEU A 2 -10.86 -3.89 -3.70
N GLY A 3 -10.17 -4.68 -2.89
CA GLY A 3 -9.67 -5.98 -3.28
C GLY A 3 -10.78 -6.96 -3.66
N ALA A 4 -11.94 -6.86 -3.00
CA ALA A 4 -13.09 -7.69 -3.30
C ALA A 4 -13.69 -7.43 -4.70
N GLN A 5 -13.43 -6.26 -5.29
CA GLN A 5 -13.86 -5.95 -6.66
C GLN A 5 -13.03 -6.66 -7.72
N THR A 6 -11.89 -7.24 -7.36
CA THR A 6 -10.97 -7.88 -8.29
C THR A 6 -10.97 -9.39 -8.10
N ARG A 7 -10.91 -10.13 -9.22
CA ARG A 7 -10.81 -11.58 -9.23
C ARG A 7 -9.38 -12.08 -8.99
N ASN A 8 -8.40 -11.25 -9.31
CA ASN A 8 -6.96 -11.56 -9.21
C ASN A 8 -6.19 -10.35 -8.72
N GLY A 9 -5.02 -10.60 -8.12
CA GLY A 9 -4.09 -9.55 -7.72
C GLY A 9 -3.25 -9.01 -8.89
N LEU A 10 -2.58 -7.90 -8.66
CA LEU A 10 -1.60 -7.35 -9.59
C LEU A 10 -0.31 -8.19 -9.58
N SER A 11 0.16 -8.59 -10.77
CA SER A 11 1.47 -9.22 -10.88
C SER A 11 2.58 -8.17 -10.79
N VAL A 12 3.75 -8.59 -10.30
CA VAL A 12 4.95 -7.72 -10.26
C VAL A 12 5.28 -7.16 -11.64
N ARG A 13 5.11 -7.97 -12.69
CA ARG A 13 5.34 -7.53 -14.08
C ARG A 13 4.35 -6.43 -14.50
N ALA A 14 3.09 -6.51 -14.09
CA ALA A 14 2.11 -5.47 -14.39
C ALA A 14 2.49 -4.15 -13.72
N LEU A 15 2.95 -4.21 -12.46
CA LEU A 15 3.43 -3.05 -11.73
C LEU A 15 4.68 -2.43 -12.38
N GLN A 16 5.67 -3.26 -12.74
CA GLN A 16 6.86 -2.79 -13.47
C GLN A 16 6.51 -2.10 -14.78
N THR A 17 5.58 -2.68 -15.55
CA THR A 17 5.09 -2.09 -16.80
C THR A 17 4.45 -0.74 -16.54
N LEU A 18 3.60 -0.63 -15.50
CA LEU A 18 2.95 0.62 -15.13
C LEU A 18 3.96 1.72 -14.81
N VAL A 19 5.00 1.40 -14.02
CA VAL A 19 6.08 2.35 -13.68
C VAL A 19 6.82 2.82 -14.92
N VAL A 20 7.15 1.93 -15.85
CA VAL A 20 7.85 2.28 -17.10
C VAL A 20 7.01 3.24 -17.94
N TYR A 21 5.73 2.95 -18.14
CA TYR A 21 4.85 3.82 -18.93
C TYR A 21 4.58 5.16 -18.23
N ALA A 22 4.42 5.17 -16.91
CA ALA A 22 4.26 6.41 -16.16
C ALA A 22 5.51 7.32 -16.27
N LYS A 23 6.72 6.73 -16.21
CA LYS A 23 7.97 7.46 -16.47
C LYS A 23 8.02 8.02 -17.90
N ALA A 24 7.64 7.24 -18.89
CA ALA A 24 7.59 7.69 -20.29
C ALA A 24 6.63 8.88 -20.45
N ILE A 25 5.44 8.83 -19.87
CA ILE A 25 4.47 9.94 -19.92
C ILE A 25 5.02 11.19 -19.23
N ALA A 26 5.64 11.04 -18.05
CA ALA A 26 6.27 12.18 -17.35
C ALA A 26 7.34 12.83 -18.23
N TRP A 27 8.19 12.02 -18.86
CA TRP A 27 9.23 12.50 -19.78
C TRP A 27 8.64 13.22 -21.00
N PHE A 28 7.65 12.66 -21.67
CA PHE A 28 6.97 13.30 -22.80
C PHE A 28 6.30 14.63 -22.42
N ARG A 29 5.90 14.77 -21.17
CA ARG A 29 5.32 16.01 -20.62
C ARG A 29 6.38 16.98 -20.09
N GLY A 30 7.68 16.70 -20.30
CA GLY A 30 8.79 17.53 -19.84
C GLY A 30 8.95 17.63 -18.33
N ARG A 31 8.53 16.57 -17.58
CA ARG A 31 8.64 16.54 -16.12
C ARG A 31 9.77 15.63 -15.68
N GLU A 32 10.51 16.06 -14.67
CA GLU A 32 11.63 15.30 -14.08
C GLU A 32 11.14 14.16 -13.16
N ALA A 33 9.94 14.29 -12.60
CA ALA A 33 9.36 13.33 -11.67
C ALA A 33 8.00 12.82 -12.16
N VAL A 34 7.70 11.55 -11.85
CA VAL A 34 6.40 10.93 -12.09
C VAL A 34 5.39 11.45 -11.08
N SER A 35 4.22 11.83 -11.55
CA SER A 35 3.08 12.22 -10.71
C SER A 35 1.98 11.17 -10.72
N VAL A 36 1.07 11.23 -9.74
CA VAL A 36 -0.14 10.40 -9.69
C VAL A 36 -0.96 10.54 -10.99
N ALA A 37 -1.00 11.75 -11.58
CA ALA A 37 -1.69 12.00 -12.85
C ALA A 37 -1.05 11.25 -14.05
N ASP A 38 0.25 10.96 -14.02
CA ASP A 38 0.91 10.16 -15.06
C ASP A 38 0.55 8.68 -14.91
N VAL A 39 0.49 8.20 -13.68
CA VAL A 39 0.03 6.84 -13.38
C VAL A 39 -1.44 6.70 -13.79
N ALA A 40 -2.31 7.63 -13.39
CA ALA A 40 -3.73 7.63 -13.75
C ALA A 40 -3.95 7.56 -15.27
N ALA A 41 -3.14 8.29 -16.05
CA ALA A 41 -3.26 8.34 -17.50
C ALA A 41 -2.98 7.01 -18.21
N VAL A 42 -2.08 6.18 -17.67
CA VAL A 42 -1.65 4.92 -18.32
C VAL A 42 -2.26 3.68 -17.67
N LEU A 43 -2.67 3.76 -16.40
CA LEU A 43 -3.13 2.62 -15.61
C LEU A 43 -4.26 1.82 -16.26
N PRO A 44 -5.34 2.42 -16.77
CA PRO A 44 -6.44 1.65 -17.35
C PRO A 44 -5.99 0.82 -18.55
N PHE A 45 -5.09 1.37 -19.38
CA PHE A 45 -4.57 0.69 -20.57
C PHE A 45 -3.59 -0.43 -20.22
N VAL A 46 -2.72 -0.19 -19.24
CA VAL A 46 -1.73 -1.19 -18.79
C VAL A 46 -2.39 -2.36 -18.08
N LEU A 47 -3.43 -2.09 -17.28
CA LEU A 47 -4.09 -3.10 -16.47
C LEU A 47 -5.26 -3.79 -17.18
N ARG A 48 -5.71 -3.28 -18.34
CA ARG A 48 -6.73 -3.93 -19.14
C ARG A 48 -6.34 -5.39 -19.44
N GLY A 49 -7.19 -6.31 -19.03
CA GLY A 49 -6.96 -7.76 -19.18
C GLY A 49 -5.91 -8.37 -18.24
N LYS A 50 -5.26 -7.56 -17.40
CA LYS A 50 -4.35 -8.05 -16.34
C LYS A 50 -5.01 -8.04 -14.96
N LEU A 51 -5.91 -7.09 -14.73
CA LEU A 51 -6.77 -7.04 -13.56
C LEU A 51 -8.20 -7.31 -14.02
N LEU A 52 -8.81 -8.35 -13.46
CA LEU A 52 -10.13 -8.81 -13.88
C LEU A 52 -11.18 -8.43 -12.82
N PRO A 53 -12.35 -7.90 -13.23
CA PRO A 53 -13.44 -7.65 -12.30
C PRO A 53 -13.95 -8.95 -11.69
N ASN A 54 -14.36 -8.90 -10.44
CA ASN A 54 -14.99 -10.02 -9.75
C ASN A 54 -16.52 -10.00 -10.02
N PRO A 55 -17.05 -10.92 -10.82
CA PRO A 55 -18.46 -10.90 -11.22
C PRO A 55 -19.43 -11.09 -10.05
N THR A 56 -18.96 -11.66 -8.94
CA THR A 56 -19.79 -11.89 -7.74
C THR A 56 -19.86 -10.66 -6.81
N HIS A 57 -19.08 -9.62 -7.10
CA HIS A 57 -19.12 -8.41 -6.29
C HIS A 57 -20.38 -7.59 -6.62
N PRO A 58 -21.09 -7.02 -5.63
CA PRO A 58 -22.36 -6.30 -5.84
C PRO A 58 -22.28 -5.16 -6.88
N ARG A 59 -21.11 -4.59 -7.11
CA ARG A 59 -20.88 -3.59 -8.16
C ARG A 59 -21.14 -4.13 -9.57
N PHE A 60 -20.92 -5.43 -9.79
CA PHE A 60 -21.02 -6.12 -11.08
C PHE A 60 -22.22 -7.08 -11.16
N ASP A 61 -22.88 -7.33 -10.01
CA ASP A 61 -24.02 -8.24 -9.89
C ASP A 61 -25.32 -7.54 -10.32
N VAL A 62 -25.41 -7.14 -11.58
CA VAL A 62 -26.56 -6.42 -12.11
C VAL A 62 -27.10 -7.09 -13.39
N GLY A 63 -27.38 -8.40 -13.29
CA GLY A 63 -28.09 -9.18 -14.33
C GLY A 63 -27.25 -9.50 -15.57
N ALA A 64 -27.59 -10.62 -16.21
CA ALA A 64 -26.85 -11.21 -17.32
C ALA A 64 -26.66 -10.30 -18.57
N GLU A 65 -27.42 -9.24 -18.70
CA GLU A 65 -27.28 -8.30 -19.81
C GLU A 65 -26.14 -7.30 -19.66
N ARG A 66 -25.57 -7.17 -18.45
CA ARG A 66 -24.52 -6.17 -18.12
C ARG A 66 -23.10 -6.70 -18.15
N GLU A 67 -22.87 -8.00 -18.23
CA GLU A 67 -21.53 -8.56 -18.44
C GLU A 67 -20.88 -8.04 -19.74
N LEU A 68 -21.70 -7.69 -20.74
CA LEU A 68 -21.25 -7.13 -22.01
C LEU A 68 -21.00 -5.61 -21.97
N SER A 69 -21.42 -4.91 -20.92
CA SER A 69 -21.40 -3.45 -20.88
C SER A 69 -20.51 -2.85 -19.78
N THR A 70 -19.80 -3.63 -18.98
CA THR A 70 -18.84 -3.07 -18.04
C THR A 70 -17.67 -2.48 -18.79
N ASP A 71 -17.65 -1.15 -18.88
CA ASP A 71 -16.47 -0.45 -19.39
C ASP A 71 -15.31 -0.67 -18.41
N VAL A 72 -14.47 -1.64 -18.75
CA VAL A 72 -13.31 -2.03 -17.96
C VAL A 72 -12.36 -0.86 -17.75
N LEU A 73 -12.22 0.04 -18.71
CA LEU A 73 -11.34 1.20 -18.58
C LEU A 73 -11.89 2.19 -17.55
N SER A 74 -13.20 2.44 -17.60
CA SER A 74 -13.87 3.29 -16.61
C SER A 74 -13.78 2.70 -15.22
N TRP A 75 -14.05 1.40 -15.07
CA TRP A 75 -13.91 0.71 -13.79
C TRP A 75 -12.50 0.79 -13.22
N LEU A 76 -11.45 0.57 -14.04
CA LEU A 76 -10.05 0.67 -13.59
C LEU A 76 -9.68 2.10 -13.17
N THR A 77 -10.22 3.10 -13.87
CA THR A 77 -10.05 4.51 -13.51
C THR A 77 -10.68 4.81 -12.16
N ASP A 78 -11.92 4.36 -11.93
CA ASP A 78 -12.63 4.54 -10.67
C ASP A 78 -11.94 3.80 -9.53
N LEU A 79 -11.48 2.57 -9.77
CA LEU A 79 -10.76 1.75 -8.79
C LEU A 79 -9.48 2.45 -8.32
N PHE A 80 -8.74 3.04 -9.26
CA PHE A 80 -7.54 3.80 -8.94
C PHE A 80 -7.85 5.08 -8.17
N ALA A 81 -8.84 5.84 -8.61
CA ALA A 81 -9.26 7.06 -7.93
C ALA A 81 -9.72 6.78 -6.49
N GLU A 82 -10.45 5.69 -6.28
CA GLU A 82 -10.87 5.25 -4.96
C GLU A 82 -9.68 4.80 -4.11
N SER A 83 -8.71 4.09 -4.70
CA SER A 83 -7.46 3.71 -4.02
C SER A 83 -6.68 4.94 -3.54
N CYS A 84 -6.57 5.97 -4.37
CA CYS A 84 -5.94 7.24 -3.99
C CYS A 84 -6.70 7.91 -2.83
N ARG A 85 -8.04 7.98 -2.90
CA ARG A 85 -8.84 8.55 -1.81
C ARG A 85 -8.67 7.80 -0.49
N GLN A 86 -8.62 6.47 -0.54
CA GLN A 86 -8.38 5.66 0.66
C GLN A 86 -6.97 5.88 1.22
N TYR A 87 -5.96 5.99 0.34
CA TYR A 87 -4.59 6.31 0.75
C TYR A 87 -4.50 7.68 1.42
N ASP A 88 -5.13 8.70 0.81
CA ASP A 88 -5.18 10.05 1.39
C ASP A 88 -5.90 10.08 2.75
N ALA A 89 -6.99 9.30 2.87
CA ALA A 89 -7.72 9.16 4.13
C ALA A 89 -6.91 8.49 5.26
N LEU A 90 -5.85 7.73 4.92
CA LEU A 90 -4.92 7.19 5.90
C LEU A 90 -3.98 8.24 6.48
N GLY A 91 -3.85 9.42 5.83
CA GLY A 91 -2.94 10.48 6.24
C GLY A 91 -1.46 10.18 5.99
N ARG A 92 -1.15 9.13 5.23
CA ARG A 92 0.25 8.69 5.00
C ARG A 92 1.06 9.61 4.10
N GLY A 93 0.41 10.54 3.40
CA GLY A 93 1.10 11.48 2.51
C GLY A 93 1.76 12.66 3.23
N SER A 94 1.24 13.04 4.41
CA SER A 94 1.70 14.22 5.17
C SER A 94 2.15 13.88 6.59
N ASP A 95 1.58 12.86 7.19
CA ASP A 95 1.90 12.40 8.54
C ASP A 95 1.72 10.87 8.57
N ASP A 96 2.82 10.14 8.36
CA ASP A 96 2.83 8.67 8.38
C ASP A 96 3.41 8.16 9.70
N PRO A 97 2.58 7.96 10.73
CA PRO A 97 3.05 7.49 12.03
C PRO A 97 3.62 6.06 11.96
N VAL A 98 3.17 5.25 11.00
CA VAL A 98 3.72 3.89 10.78
C VAL A 98 5.12 3.98 10.20
N GLY A 99 5.29 4.77 9.12
CA GLY A 99 6.60 4.98 8.50
C GLY A 99 7.62 5.58 9.47
N ALA A 100 7.19 6.50 10.34
CA ALA A 100 8.06 7.07 11.36
C ALA A 100 8.55 6.03 12.39
N LEU A 101 7.69 5.10 12.82
CA LEU A 101 8.07 4.01 13.72
C LEU A 101 8.92 2.96 13.01
N LEU A 102 8.63 2.62 11.75
CA LEU A 102 9.45 1.70 10.96
C LEU A 102 10.84 2.27 10.74
N ALA A 103 10.98 3.56 10.40
CA ALA A 103 12.29 4.20 10.26
C ALA A 103 13.10 4.18 11.56
N GLN A 104 12.43 4.31 12.72
CA GLN A 104 13.09 4.15 14.01
C GLN A 104 13.51 2.70 14.30
N ALA A 105 12.73 1.72 13.81
CA ALA A 105 13.06 0.32 13.92
C ALA A 105 14.27 -0.04 13.04
N ASP A 106 14.27 0.42 11.79
CA ASP A 106 15.36 0.20 10.83
C ASP A 106 16.68 0.85 11.25
N ALA A 107 16.63 1.93 12.04
CA ALA A 107 17.81 2.55 12.63
C ALA A 107 18.52 1.65 13.65
N GLY A 108 17.92 0.53 14.02
CA GLY A 108 18.49 -0.47 14.92
C GLY A 108 18.36 -0.11 16.39
N LEU A 109 18.94 -0.96 17.24
CA LEU A 109 18.90 -0.84 18.71
C LEU A 109 20.23 -0.37 19.30
N ASP A 110 21.20 -0.03 18.50
CA ASP A 110 22.52 0.40 18.97
C ASP A 110 22.41 1.65 19.85
N GLY A 111 22.83 1.52 21.11
CA GLY A 111 22.74 2.60 22.10
C GLY A 111 21.34 2.85 22.69
N VAL A 112 20.36 2.05 22.35
CA VAL A 112 18.99 2.16 22.90
C VAL A 112 18.96 1.58 24.33
N THR A 113 18.53 2.38 25.30
CA THR A 113 18.35 1.90 26.67
C THR A 113 17.08 1.05 26.81
N ALA A 114 17.04 0.18 27.82
CA ALA A 114 15.85 -0.62 28.12
C ALA A 114 14.58 0.25 28.33
N LEU A 115 14.74 1.44 28.91
CA LEU A 115 13.65 2.40 29.08
C LEU A 115 13.13 2.93 27.73
N GLU A 116 14.03 3.27 26.82
CA GLU A 116 13.67 3.74 25.48
C GLU A 116 13.03 2.63 24.64
N ALA A 117 13.56 1.40 24.71
CA ALA A 117 12.94 0.24 24.07
C ALA A 117 11.50 0.03 24.59
N GLY A 118 11.29 0.12 25.89
CA GLY A 118 9.94 0.04 26.48
C GLY A 118 8.99 1.12 25.96
N ARG A 119 9.47 2.36 25.79
CA ARG A 119 8.67 3.45 25.21
C ARG A 119 8.29 3.18 23.75
N ARG A 120 9.22 2.67 22.94
CA ARG A 120 8.96 2.30 21.54
C ARG A 120 7.92 1.20 21.44
N ILE A 121 8.03 0.14 22.24
CA ILE A 121 7.02 -0.93 22.30
C ILE A 121 5.65 -0.35 22.65
N THR A 122 5.55 0.47 23.69
CA THR A 122 4.28 1.10 24.08
C THR A 122 3.71 1.98 22.97
N ALA A 123 4.55 2.71 22.23
CA ALA A 123 4.13 3.52 21.09
C ALA A 123 3.57 2.66 19.95
N ILE A 124 4.24 1.55 19.62
CA ILE A 124 3.77 0.59 18.60
C ILE A 124 2.42 -0.01 19.02
N GLU A 125 2.30 -0.51 20.24
CA GLU A 125 1.05 -1.09 20.74
C GLU A 125 -0.11 -0.08 20.72
N SER A 126 0.16 1.16 21.11
CA SER A 126 -0.83 2.24 21.09
C SER A 126 -1.28 2.56 19.65
N LEU A 127 -0.32 2.65 18.73
CA LEU A 127 -0.61 2.89 17.32
C LEU A 127 -1.43 1.75 16.70
N LEU A 128 -1.02 0.50 16.91
CA LEU A 128 -1.74 -0.68 16.44
C LEU A 128 -3.19 -0.69 16.95
N ARG A 129 -3.38 -0.41 18.23
CA ARG A 129 -4.71 -0.36 18.84
C ARG A 129 -5.59 0.74 18.25
N THR A 130 -5.01 1.92 18.03
CA THR A 130 -5.72 3.07 17.47
C THR A 130 -6.08 2.83 15.98
N MET A 131 -5.13 2.34 15.20
CA MET A 131 -5.33 2.12 13.77
C MET A 131 -6.25 0.93 13.50
N ALA A 132 -6.16 -0.14 14.27
CA ALA A 132 -7.09 -1.27 14.17
C ALA A 132 -8.54 -0.83 14.47
N GLY A 133 -8.73 0.00 15.49
CA GLY A 133 -10.05 0.55 15.84
C GLY A 133 -10.64 1.48 14.77
N THR A 134 -9.79 2.12 13.97
CA THR A 134 -10.22 3.03 12.88
C THR A 134 -10.27 2.37 11.50
N GLY A 135 -9.91 1.08 11.38
CA GLY A 135 -9.81 0.38 10.11
C GLY A 135 -8.68 0.87 9.19
N LYS A 136 -7.72 1.60 9.75
CA LYS A 136 -6.56 2.17 9.03
C LYS A 136 -5.33 1.28 9.03
N LEU A 137 -5.38 0.13 9.68
CA LEU A 137 -4.28 -0.84 9.73
C LEU A 137 -4.51 -1.91 8.67
N TYR A 138 -3.56 -2.04 7.75
CA TYR A 138 -3.52 -3.16 6.80
C TYR A 138 -2.69 -4.31 7.37
N GLY A 139 -2.96 -5.54 6.92
CA GLY A 139 -2.25 -6.73 7.38
C GLY A 139 -0.73 -6.60 7.26
N ARG A 140 -0.25 -6.00 6.16
CA ARG A 140 1.18 -5.77 5.95
C ARG A 140 1.79 -4.81 6.97
N ASP A 141 1.10 -3.73 7.31
CA ASP A 141 1.58 -2.78 8.34
C ASP A 141 1.67 -3.45 9.71
N PHE A 142 0.72 -4.35 10.00
CA PHE A 142 0.75 -5.16 11.21
C PHE A 142 1.96 -6.10 11.19
N ASP A 143 2.17 -6.81 10.09
CA ASP A 143 3.28 -7.75 9.92
C ASP A 143 4.63 -7.03 10.02
N ASP A 144 4.79 -5.86 9.38
CA ASP A 144 6.00 -5.04 9.43
C ASP A 144 6.29 -4.51 10.84
N LEU A 145 5.26 -4.09 11.59
CA LEU A 145 5.42 -3.60 12.97
C LEU A 145 5.67 -4.72 13.97
N MET A 146 5.17 -5.92 13.70
CA MET A 146 5.31 -7.09 14.56
C MET A 146 6.47 -8.00 14.16
N ALA A 147 7.11 -7.73 13.01
CA ALA A 147 8.28 -8.49 12.60
C ALA A 147 9.34 -8.42 13.72
N PRO A 148 9.86 -9.56 14.18
CA PRO A 148 10.98 -9.55 15.11
C PRO A 148 12.10 -8.81 14.41
N GLN A 149 12.52 -7.67 14.98
CA GLN A 149 13.76 -7.04 14.56
C GLN A 149 14.82 -8.10 14.74
N ASP A 150 15.47 -8.52 13.67
CA ASP A 150 16.57 -9.48 13.70
C ASP A 150 17.64 -8.94 14.66
N LEU A 151 17.48 -9.31 15.92
CA LEU A 151 18.56 -9.23 16.90
C LEU A 151 19.59 -10.22 16.39
N ASP A 152 20.58 -9.74 15.66
CA ASP A 152 21.74 -10.58 15.32
C ASP A 152 22.25 -11.17 16.64
N PRO A 153 22.13 -12.49 16.84
CA PRO A 153 22.52 -13.14 18.09
C PRO A 153 24.01 -12.96 18.42
N ARG A 154 24.79 -12.36 17.51
CA ARG A 154 26.21 -12.06 17.67
C ARG A 154 26.48 -10.73 18.38
N THR A 155 25.46 -9.87 18.57
CA THR A 155 25.62 -8.56 19.22
C THR A 155 25.17 -8.54 20.68
N THR A 156 24.77 -9.67 21.25
CA THR A 156 24.48 -9.74 22.69
C THR A 156 25.81 -9.79 23.45
N PRO A 157 26.26 -8.73 24.13
CA PRO A 157 27.43 -8.84 24.99
C PRO A 157 27.05 -9.76 26.13
N ILE A 158 27.71 -10.92 26.19
CA ILE A 158 27.69 -11.80 27.37
C ILE A 158 28.32 -11.01 28.52
N GLY A 159 27.47 -10.38 29.33
CA GLY A 159 27.89 -9.72 30.55
C GLY A 159 28.55 -10.72 31.48
N ARG A 160 29.80 -10.46 31.82
CA ARG A 160 30.45 -11.03 32.98
C ARG A 160 30.07 -10.24 34.20
#